data_7f5c4181ef261fe6501bf172f4044468
#
_entry.id   7f5c4181ef261fe6501bf172f4044468
#
_cell.length_a   1.000
_cell.length_b   1.000
_cell.length_c   1.000
_cell.angle_alpha   90.00
_cell.angle_beta   90.00
_cell.angle_gamma   90.00
#
_symmetry.space_group_name_H-M   'P 1'
#
loop_
_entity.id
_entity.type
_entity.pdbx_description
1 polymer ?
#
loop_
_entity_poly.entity_id
_entity_poly.type
_entity_poly.pdbx_seq_one_letter_code
_entity_poly.pdbx_strand_id
1 'polypeptide(L)'
;MRLRTENLTVSYGAQTVLDGLSLALPAGKITALLGPNGCGKSTLLNCFSRLLTPDSGEILLDEKPIAGFSARQLARRLALLPQHHLSPEGITVRELVSYGRSPWLSLWGRLSAEDNERVNVAMSQTRTRNLADRRLTQLSGGQRQRAFLAMVLAQDTPLILLDEPTTYLDINHQVELMRLMVELKRQGKTVVTVLHDLNQASRYCDHLVVLA
;
A
#
# COMPACT_ATOMS: atom_id res chain seq x y z
N MET A 1 10.18 -0.21 -10.40
CA MET A 1 10.57 -1.31 -9.50
C MET A 1 9.75 -2.52 -9.90
N ARG A 2 10.39 -3.65 -10.16
CA ARG A 2 9.76 -4.91 -10.59
C ARG A 2 9.54 -5.80 -9.36
N LEU A 3 8.36 -6.37 -9.25
CA LEU A 3 8.01 -7.31 -8.18
C LEU A 3 7.53 -8.60 -8.84
N ARG A 4 8.06 -9.75 -8.42
CA ARG A 4 7.65 -11.06 -8.94
C ARG A 4 7.65 -12.12 -7.86
N THR A 5 6.87 -13.17 -8.07
CA THR A 5 6.86 -14.38 -7.26
C THR A 5 7.29 -15.57 -8.11
N GLU A 6 7.95 -16.54 -7.49
CA GLU A 6 8.33 -17.80 -8.10
C GLU A 6 7.83 -18.94 -7.20
N ASN A 7 6.89 -19.74 -7.73
CA ASN A 7 6.29 -20.91 -7.07
C ASN A 7 5.85 -20.63 -5.61
N LEU A 8 5.22 -19.47 -5.38
CA LEU A 8 4.85 -19.01 -4.04
C LEU A 8 3.67 -19.82 -3.49
N THR A 9 3.88 -20.49 -2.36
CA THR A 9 2.84 -21.26 -1.65
C THR A 9 2.64 -20.70 -0.25
N VAL A 10 1.38 -20.52 0.14
CA VAL A 10 0.99 -20.00 1.45
C VAL A 10 -0.24 -20.75 1.94
N SER A 11 -0.17 -21.25 3.18
CA SER A 11 -1.26 -21.96 3.84
C SER A 11 -1.59 -21.35 5.21
N TYR A 12 -2.84 -21.49 5.62
CA TYR A 12 -3.30 -21.21 6.98
C TYR A 12 -3.79 -22.51 7.61
N GLY A 13 -2.97 -23.10 8.46
CA GLY A 13 -3.21 -24.46 8.97
C GLY A 13 -3.22 -25.49 7.84
N ALA A 14 -4.33 -26.18 7.66
CA ALA A 14 -4.50 -27.20 6.60
C ALA A 14 -4.99 -26.62 5.26
N GLN A 15 -5.34 -25.33 5.19
CA GLN A 15 -5.88 -24.72 3.98
C GLN A 15 -4.79 -23.97 3.22
N THR A 16 -4.45 -24.45 2.01
CA THR A 16 -3.59 -23.71 1.08
C THR A 16 -4.41 -22.60 0.41
N VAL A 17 -3.90 -21.38 0.46
CA VAL A 17 -4.55 -20.17 -0.10
C VAL A 17 -3.84 -19.70 -1.37
N LEU A 18 -2.52 -19.82 -1.42
CA LEU A 18 -1.75 -19.60 -2.64
C LEU A 18 -0.98 -20.90 -2.91
N ASP A 19 -1.09 -21.45 -4.12
CA ASP A 19 -0.44 -22.71 -4.49
C ASP A 19 0.43 -22.50 -5.73
N GLY A 20 1.76 -22.55 -5.52
CA GLY A 20 2.76 -22.46 -6.59
C GLY A 20 2.66 -21.19 -7.45
N LEU A 21 2.17 -20.07 -6.90
CA LEU A 21 1.90 -18.84 -7.66
C LEU A 21 3.18 -18.22 -8.20
N SER A 22 3.30 -18.19 -9.53
CA SER A 22 4.36 -17.45 -10.23
C SER A 22 3.74 -16.27 -10.99
N LEU A 23 4.13 -15.07 -10.61
CA LEU A 23 3.54 -13.82 -11.12
C LEU A 23 4.62 -12.76 -11.28
N ALA A 24 4.58 -12.01 -12.38
CA ALA A 24 5.43 -10.84 -12.59
C ALA A 24 4.59 -9.57 -12.73
N LEU A 25 4.86 -8.57 -11.88
CA LEU A 25 4.15 -7.29 -11.89
C LEU A 25 4.98 -6.25 -12.64
N PRO A 26 4.40 -5.57 -13.66
CA PRO A 26 5.12 -4.60 -14.45
C PRO A 26 5.47 -3.34 -13.64
N ALA A 27 6.73 -2.88 -13.79
CA ALA A 27 7.20 -1.65 -13.15
C ALA A 27 6.54 -0.40 -13.77
N GLY A 28 6.29 0.63 -12.95
CA GLY A 28 5.72 1.90 -13.38
C GLY A 28 4.29 1.79 -13.90
N LYS A 29 3.57 0.76 -13.51
CA LYS A 29 2.18 0.49 -13.90
C LYS A 29 1.28 0.37 -12.68
N ILE A 30 -0.03 0.48 -12.91
CA ILE A 30 -1.06 0.15 -11.92
C ILE A 30 -1.52 -1.27 -12.23
N THR A 31 -1.34 -2.18 -11.27
CA THR A 31 -1.86 -3.55 -11.34
C THR A 31 -3.00 -3.72 -10.35
N ALA A 32 -4.15 -4.16 -10.83
CA ALA A 32 -5.25 -4.59 -9.96
C ALA A 32 -5.19 -6.10 -9.70
N LEU A 33 -5.31 -6.47 -8.44
CA LEU A 33 -5.56 -7.84 -8.01
C LEU A 33 -7.08 -8.01 -7.84
N LEU A 34 -7.65 -8.95 -8.57
CA LEU A 34 -9.06 -9.24 -8.64
C LEU A 34 -9.33 -10.69 -8.25
N GLY A 35 -10.55 -11.02 -7.88
CA GLY A 35 -10.97 -12.37 -7.54
C GLY A 35 -11.96 -12.38 -6.37
N PRO A 36 -12.58 -13.53 -6.08
CA PRO A 36 -13.54 -13.67 -4.98
C PRO A 36 -12.90 -13.40 -3.61
N ASN A 37 -13.74 -13.23 -2.60
CA ASN A 37 -13.24 -13.14 -1.22
C ASN A 37 -12.59 -14.46 -0.81
N GLY A 38 -11.46 -14.38 -0.11
CA GLY A 38 -10.73 -15.57 0.34
C GLY A 38 -9.75 -16.17 -0.68
N CYS A 39 -9.68 -15.69 -1.95
CA CYS A 39 -8.74 -16.23 -2.95
C CYS A 39 -7.28 -15.79 -2.77
N GLY A 40 -6.91 -15.16 -1.66
CA GLY A 40 -5.51 -14.89 -1.34
C GLY A 40 -4.97 -13.51 -1.73
N LYS A 41 -5.79 -12.53 -2.17
CA LYS A 41 -5.33 -11.19 -2.57
C LYS A 41 -4.56 -10.47 -1.44
N SER A 42 -5.16 -10.35 -0.27
CA SER A 42 -4.52 -9.72 0.90
C SER A 42 -3.35 -10.56 1.43
N THR A 43 -3.44 -11.90 1.33
CA THR A 43 -2.33 -12.82 1.64
C THR A 43 -1.12 -12.52 0.77
N LEU A 44 -1.32 -12.35 -0.54
CA LEU A 44 -0.26 -11.99 -1.48
C LEU A 44 0.37 -10.63 -1.15
N LEU A 45 -0.44 -9.60 -0.85
CA LEU A 45 0.08 -8.29 -0.44
C LEU A 45 0.86 -8.36 0.88
N ASN A 46 0.42 -9.17 1.83
CA ASN A 46 1.12 -9.40 3.09
C ASN A 46 2.47 -10.11 2.87
N CYS A 47 2.54 -11.06 1.94
CA CYS A 47 3.81 -11.69 1.54
C CYS A 47 4.74 -10.67 0.88
N PHE A 48 4.26 -9.83 -0.03
CA PHE A 48 5.05 -8.77 -0.67
C PHE A 48 5.64 -7.77 0.34
N SER A 49 4.92 -7.49 1.42
CA SER A 49 5.38 -6.58 2.48
C SER A 49 6.17 -7.26 3.60
N ARG A 50 6.35 -8.60 3.54
CA ARG A 50 6.96 -9.44 4.58
C ARG A 50 6.22 -9.40 5.92
N LEU A 51 4.93 -9.07 5.91
CA LEU A 51 4.05 -9.27 7.06
C LEU A 51 3.67 -10.74 7.23
N LEU A 52 3.77 -11.52 6.14
CA LEU A 52 3.58 -12.96 6.12
C LEU A 52 4.74 -13.62 5.40
N THR A 53 5.29 -14.68 6.00
CA THR A 53 6.33 -15.51 5.39
C THR A 53 5.64 -16.64 4.63
N PRO A 54 5.94 -16.87 3.34
CA PRO A 54 5.40 -18.00 2.59
C PRO A 54 5.96 -19.34 3.09
N ASP A 55 5.21 -20.40 2.88
CA ASP A 55 5.65 -21.79 3.20
C ASP A 55 6.76 -22.24 2.25
N SER A 56 6.64 -21.87 0.96
CA SER A 56 7.64 -22.14 -0.06
C SER A 56 7.59 -21.11 -1.19
N GLY A 57 8.59 -21.18 -2.08
CA GLY A 57 8.76 -20.22 -3.17
C GLY A 57 9.49 -18.96 -2.75
N GLU A 58 9.61 -18.02 -3.67
CA GLU A 58 10.40 -16.83 -3.47
C GLU A 58 9.69 -15.58 -4.00
N ILE A 59 9.95 -14.45 -3.36
CA ILE A 59 9.50 -13.12 -3.81
C ILE A 59 10.72 -12.27 -4.10
N LEU A 60 10.76 -11.72 -5.30
CA LEU A 60 11.89 -10.96 -5.81
C LEU A 60 11.48 -9.50 -6.07
N LEU A 61 12.29 -8.60 -5.56
CA LEU A 61 12.17 -7.16 -5.79
C LEU A 61 13.42 -6.68 -6.54
N ASP A 62 13.26 -6.26 -7.82
CA ASP A 62 14.35 -5.96 -8.74
C ASP A 62 15.41 -7.08 -8.77
N GLU A 63 14.96 -8.32 -9.01
CA GLU A 63 15.74 -9.55 -9.10
C GLU A 63 16.49 -9.93 -7.79
N LYS A 64 16.14 -9.33 -6.67
CA LYS A 64 16.71 -9.65 -5.36
C LYS A 64 15.64 -10.21 -4.43
N PRO A 65 15.90 -11.31 -3.71
CA PRO A 65 14.99 -11.84 -2.72
C PRO A 65 14.60 -10.78 -1.68
N ILE A 66 13.30 -10.61 -1.44
CA ILE A 66 12.86 -9.64 -0.43
C ILE A 66 13.34 -9.99 0.98
N ALA A 67 13.60 -11.28 1.25
CA ALA A 67 14.17 -11.75 2.50
C ALA A 67 15.57 -11.18 2.78
N GLY A 68 16.32 -10.85 1.72
CA GLY A 68 17.68 -10.29 1.83
C GLY A 68 17.73 -8.79 2.20
N PHE A 69 16.59 -8.08 2.17
CA PHE A 69 16.56 -6.67 2.60
C PHE A 69 16.39 -6.57 4.12
N SER A 70 17.08 -5.64 4.77
CA SER A 70 16.69 -5.26 6.13
C SER A 70 15.28 -4.63 6.13
N ALA A 71 14.58 -4.65 7.28
CA ALA A 71 13.25 -4.04 7.39
C ALA A 71 13.23 -2.58 6.92
N ARG A 72 14.26 -1.80 7.31
CA ARG A 72 14.41 -0.41 6.89
C ARG A 72 14.66 -0.25 5.39
N GLN A 73 15.46 -1.13 4.80
CA GLN A 73 15.72 -1.13 3.36
C GLN A 73 14.46 -1.45 2.55
N LEU A 74 13.67 -2.43 3.00
CA LEU A 74 12.40 -2.76 2.37
C LEU A 74 11.40 -1.62 2.51
N ALA A 75 11.25 -1.05 3.72
CA ALA A 75 10.35 0.08 3.97
C ALA A 75 10.69 1.36 3.20
N ARG A 76 11.92 1.52 2.69
CA ARG A 76 12.29 2.59 1.76
C ARG A 76 11.96 2.28 0.30
N ARG A 77 11.53 1.08 -0.01
CA ARG A 77 11.20 0.60 -1.37
C ARG A 77 9.73 0.31 -1.56
N LEU A 78 9.06 -0.09 -0.50
CA LEU A 78 7.68 -0.55 -0.54
C LEU A 78 6.89 0.04 0.62
N ALA A 79 5.71 0.58 0.32
CA ALA A 79 4.72 1.00 1.31
C ALA A 79 3.44 0.16 1.13
N LEU A 80 2.79 -0.19 2.25
CA LEU A 80 1.53 -0.93 2.26
C LEU A 80 0.46 -0.15 3.01
N LEU A 81 -0.72 -0.03 2.38
CA LEU A 81 -1.98 0.29 3.05
C LEU A 81 -2.73 -1.03 3.27
N PRO A 82 -2.80 -1.57 4.48
CA PRO A 82 -3.56 -2.78 4.75
C PRO A 82 -5.07 -2.50 4.77
N GLN A 83 -5.90 -3.52 4.57
CA GLN A 83 -7.36 -3.42 4.62
C GLN A 83 -7.86 -2.93 5.99
N HIS A 84 -7.29 -3.45 7.06
CA HIS A 84 -7.60 -3.06 8.42
C HIS A 84 -6.40 -2.39 9.07
N HIS A 85 -6.61 -1.24 9.67
CA HIS A 85 -5.58 -0.54 10.41
C HIS A 85 -6.07 -0.18 11.81
N LEU A 86 -5.25 -0.50 12.78
CA LEU A 86 -5.47 -0.03 14.14
C LEU A 86 -5.24 1.48 14.17
N SER A 87 -6.20 2.21 14.71
CA SER A 87 -6.05 3.65 14.93
C SER A 87 -5.49 3.87 16.33
N PRO A 88 -4.23 4.29 16.47
CA PRO A 88 -3.70 4.64 17.79
C PRO A 88 -4.56 5.74 18.41
N GLU A 89 -4.87 5.58 19.70
CA GLU A 89 -5.62 6.58 20.43
C GLU A 89 -4.77 7.83 20.68
N GLY A 90 -5.41 8.99 20.68
CA GLY A 90 -4.80 10.25 21.10
C GLY A 90 -3.96 10.97 20.04
N ILE A 91 -3.58 10.33 18.93
CA ILE A 91 -2.76 10.97 17.90
C ILE A 91 -3.60 11.77 16.91
N THR A 92 -2.99 12.82 16.37
CA THR A 92 -3.53 13.67 15.30
C THR A 92 -3.28 13.07 13.92
N VAL A 93 -3.96 13.59 12.90
CA VAL A 93 -3.72 13.22 11.50
C VAL A 93 -2.27 13.51 11.10
N ARG A 94 -1.73 14.66 11.47
CA ARG A 94 -0.34 15.03 11.16
C ARG A 94 0.67 14.05 11.79
N GLU A 95 0.46 13.67 13.03
CA GLU A 95 1.31 12.68 13.71
C GLU A 95 1.24 11.32 13.01
N LEU A 96 0.03 10.84 12.65
CA LEU A 96 -0.12 9.61 11.88
C LEU A 96 0.66 9.68 10.57
N VAL A 97 0.47 10.74 9.78
CA VAL A 97 1.12 10.90 8.47
C VAL A 97 2.65 10.95 8.63
N SER A 98 3.12 11.57 9.72
CA SER A 98 4.55 11.63 10.03
C SER A 98 5.17 10.26 10.30
N TYR A 99 4.40 9.28 10.78
CA TYR A 99 4.91 7.89 10.92
C TYR A 99 5.34 7.28 9.58
N GLY A 100 4.77 7.71 8.47
CA GLY A 100 5.24 7.31 7.13
C GLY A 100 6.71 7.65 6.88
N ARG A 101 7.27 8.65 7.59
CA ARG A 101 8.68 9.02 7.48
C ARG A 101 9.62 8.19 8.34
N SER A 102 9.12 7.29 9.19
CA SER A 102 9.93 6.47 10.11
C SER A 102 11.13 5.77 9.43
N PRO A 103 11.03 5.20 8.21
CA PRO A 103 12.18 4.58 7.56
C PRO A 103 13.31 5.55 7.20
N TRP A 104 13.03 6.84 7.10
CA TRP A 104 13.95 7.90 6.69
C TRP A 104 14.59 8.63 7.86
N LEU A 105 14.03 8.51 9.07
CA LEU A 105 14.50 9.22 10.24
C LEU A 105 15.98 8.88 10.54
N SER A 106 16.69 9.89 11.02
CA SER A 106 18.03 9.73 11.59
C SER A 106 18.00 8.94 12.92
N LEU A 107 19.16 8.64 13.47
CA LEU A 107 19.27 7.99 14.79
C LEU A 107 18.59 8.78 15.91
N TRP A 108 18.46 10.08 15.76
CA TRP A 108 17.82 10.98 16.73
C TRP A 108 16.29 11.06 16.58
N GLY A 109 15.69 10.36 15.60
CA GLY A 109 14.24 10.23 15.44
C GLY A 109 13.50 11.53 15.08
N ARG A 110 14.21 12.61 14.71
CA ARG A 110 13.59 13.91 14.38
C ARG A 110 13.32 14.02 12.89
N LEU A 111 12.16 14.58 12.55
CA LEU A 111 11.80 14.93 11.17
C LEU A 111 12.65 16.09 10.68
N SER A 112 13.23 15.93 9.52
CA SER A 112 13.92 17.02 8.80
C SER A 112 12.90 18.00 8.17
N ALA A 113 13.37 19.09 7.61
CA ALA A 113 12.53 20.00 6.81
C ALA A 113 11.96 19.28 5.58
N GLU A 114 12.75 18.41 4.93
CA GLU A 114 12.31 17.59 3.80
C GLU A 114 11.22 16.61 4.23
N ASP A 115 11.36 15.93 5.38
CA ASP A 115 10.33 15.03 5.89
C ASP A 115 9.00 15.74 6.14
N ASN A 116 9.05 16.94 6.72
CA ASN A 116 7.87 17.78 6.95
C ASN A 116 7.20 18.19 5.63
N GLU A 117 7.99 18.50 4.60
CA GLU A 117 7.45 18.81 3.27
C GLU A 117 6.78 17.57 2.66
N ARG A 118 7.38 16.37 2.74
CA ARG A 118 6.77 15.11 2.28
C ARG A 118 5.44 14.84 2.99
N VAL A 119 5.38 15.08 4.29
CA VAL A 119 4.13 14.98 5.08
C VAL A 119 3.08 15.96 4.54
N ASN A 120 3.42 17.22 4.32
CA ASN A 120 2.50 18.23 3.82
C ASN A 120 1.99 17.91 2.40
N VAL A 121 2.87 17.44 1.51
CA VAL A 121 2.53 17.00 0.15
C VAL A 121 1.54 15.83 0.21
N ALA A 122 1.83 14.79 1.00
CA ALA A 122 0.97 13.63 1.14
C ALA A 122 -0.42 14.01 1.68
N MET A 123 -0.47 14.90 2.69
CA MET A 123 -1.74 15.40 3.22
C MET A 123 -2.52 16.23 2.19
N SER A 124 -1.86 16.97 1.33
CA SER A 124 -2.49 17.73 0.26
C SER A 124 -3.06 16.81 -0.82
N GLN A 125 -2.30 15.79 -1.24
CA GLN A 125 -2.73 14.80 -2.24
C GLN A 125 -3.96 14.00 -1.80
N THR A 126 -4.10 13.75 -0.50
CA THR A 126 -5.23 13.00 0.09
C THR A 126 -6.34 13.91 0.66
N ARG A 127 -6.22 15.23 0.49
CA ARG A 127 -7.17 16.24 1.02
C ARG A 127 -7.40 16.11 2.54
N THR A 128 -6.35 15.85 3.28
CA THR A 128 -6.39 15.75 4.75
C THR A 128 -5.73 16.92 5.47
N ARG A 129 -5.21 17.91 4.74
CA ARG A 129 -4.48 19.05 5.31
C ARG A 129 -5.32 19.86 6.31
N ASN A 130 -6.61 20.05 6.02
CA ASN A 130 -7.56 20.74 6.91
C ASN A 130 -7.95 19.91 8.15
N LEU A 131 -7.52 18.65 8.21
CA LEU A 131 -7.76 17.75 9.33
C LEU A 131 -6.49 17.51 10.17
N ALA A 132 -5.39 18.21 9.86
CA ALA A 132 -4.05 17.97 10.39
C ALA A 132 -4.03 17.81 11.92
N ASP A 133 -4.70 18.70 12.63
CA ASP A 133 -4.70 18.79 14.09
C ASP A 133 -5.87 18.02 14.74
N ARG A 134 -6.74 17.39 13.92
CA ARG A 134 -7.81 16.54 14.45
C ARG A 134 -7.28 15.19 14.89
N ARG A 135 -7.82 14.67 15.97
CA ARG A 135 -7.53 13.31 16.44
C ARG A 135 -8.21 12.29 15.52
N LEU A 136 -7.57 11.12 15.31
CA LEU A 136 -8.12 10.08 14.45
C LEU A 136 -9.51 9.59 14.88
N THR A 137 -9.79 9.62 16.19
CA THR A 137 -11.09 9.25 16.76
C THR A 137 -12.23 10.19 16.39
N GLN A 138 -11.92 11.41 15.94
CA GLN A 138 -12.89 12.43 15.54
C GLN A 138 -13.21 12.38 14.03
N LEU A 139 -12.57 11.46 13.29
CA LEU A 139 -12.72 11.37 11.85
C LEU A 139 -13.84 10.39 11.45
N SER A 140 -14.54 10.71 10.36
CA SER A 140 -15.35 9.71 9.67
C SER A 140 -14.51 8.57 9.11
N GLY A 141 -15.11 7.42 8.77
CA GLY A 141 -14.40 6.28 8.15
C GLY A 141 -13.60 6.70 6.91
N GLY A 142 -14.22 7.44 5.99
CA GLY A 142 -13.54 7.91 4.77
C GLY A 142 -12.42 8.94 5.04
N GLN A 143 -12.59 9.84 6.02
CA GLN A 143 -11.53 10.76 6.43
C GLN A 143 -10.34 10.00 7.02
N ARG A 144 -10.62 8.98 7.83
CA ARG A 144 -9.60 8.12 8.43
C ARG A 144 -8.85 7.32 7.37
N GLN A 145 -9.56 6.73 6.41
CA GLN A 145 -8.96 6.03 5.27
C GLN A 145 -7.99 6.94 4.49
N ARG A 146 -8.39 8.18 4.21
CA ARG A 146 -7.51 9.15 3.53
C ARG A 146 -6.30 9.55 4.38
N ALA A 147 -6.44 9.62 5.71
CA ALA A 147 -5.31 9.90 6.59
C ALA A 147 -4.28 8.76 6.58
N PHE A 148 -4.72 7.49 6.60
CA PHE A 148 -3.81 6.34 6.44
C PHE A 148 -3.18 6.28 5.05
N LEU A 149 -3.93 6.61 4.00
CA LEU A 149 -3.36 6.75 2.65
C LEU A 149 -2.28 7.85 2.62
N ALA A 150 -2.51 8.99 3.29
CA ALA A 150 -1.50 10.04 3.41
C ALA A 150 -0.23 9.54 4.10
N MET A 151 -0.34 8.73 5.15
CA MET A 151 0.81 8.10 5.81
C MET A 151 1.61 7.22 4.84
N VAL A 152 0.93 6.40 4.05
CA VAL A 152 1.56 5.55 3.02
C VAL A 152 2.27 6.39 1.97
N LEU A 153 1.65 7.47 1.50
CA LEU A 153 2.25 8.37 0.50
C LEU A 153 3.43 9.17 1.06
N ALA A 154 3.37 9.58 2.34
CA ALA A 154 4.46 10.27 3.00
C ALA A 154 5.73 9.41 3.11
N GLN A 155 5.61 8.09 3.09
CA GLN A 155 6.75 7.17 3.05
C GLN A 155 7.58 7.33 1.76
N ASP A 156 6.97 7.83 0.68
CA ASP A 156 7.60 8.19 -0.60
C ASP A 156 8.42 7.05 -1.22
N THR A 157 7.79 5.91 -1.35
CA THR A 157 8.39 4.70 -1.93
C THR A 157 8.11 4.58 -3.43
N PRO A 158 8.96 3.89 -4.21
CA PRO A 158 8.71 3.59 -5.63
C PRO A 158 7.65 2.51 -5.86
N LEU A 159 7.34 1.67 -4.86
CA LEU A 159 6.29 0.65 -4.92
C LEU A 159 5.26 0.89 -3.81
N ILE A 160 3.99 0.91 -4.19
CA ILE A 160 2.87 1.15 -3.27
C ILE A 160 1.89 -0.01 -3.41
N LEU A 161 1.58 -0.64 -2.30
CA LEU A 161 0.58 -1.71 -2.19
C LEU A 161 -0.65 -1.17 -1.47
N LEU A 162 -1.84 -1.36 -2.04
CA LEU A 162 -3.10 -0.87 -1.50
C LEU A 162 -4.09 -2.04 -1.40
N ASP A 163 -4.45 -2.42 -0.18
CA ASP A 163 -5.42 -3.47 0.07
C ASP A 163 -6.82 -2.87 0.29
N GLU A 164 -7.70 -3.01 -0.70
CA GLU A 164 -9.06 -2.47 -0.71
C GLU A 164 -9.15 -0.99 -0.32
N PRO A 165 -8.38 -0.10 -0.95
CA PRO A 165 -8.27 1.29 -0.52
C PRO A 165 -9.56 2.11 -0.71
N THR A 166 -10.53 1.59 -1.45
CA THR A 166 -11.84 2.22 -1.73
C THR A 166 -12.87 1.94 -0.65
N THR A 167 -12.61 1.03 0.28
CA THR A 167 -13.52 0.70 1.38
C THR A 167 -13.75 1.93 2.26
N TYR A 168 -14.99 2.16 2.69
CA TYR A 168 -15.48 3.33 3.45
C TYR A 168 -15.46 4.66 2.68
N LEU A 169 -15.10 4.69 1.39
CA LEU A 169 -15.15 5.90 0.56
C LEU A 169 -16.46 5.97 -0.23
N ASP A 170 -17.05 7.15 -0.29
CA ASP A 170 -18.12 7.43 -1.24
C ASP A 170 -17.60 7.47 -2.69
N ILE A 171 -18.50 7.45 -3.66
CA ILE A 171 -18.17 7.37 -5.08
C ILE A 171 -17.22 8.50 -5.52
N ASN A 172 -17.40 9.72 -5.01
CA ASN A 172 -16.53 10.84 -5.39
C ASN A 172 -15.10 10.62 -4.91
N HIS A 173 -14.94 10.20 -3.67
CA HIS A 173 -13.64 9.92 -3.08
C HIS A 173 -12.97 8.67 -3.70
N GLN A 174 -13.76 7.67 -4.13
CA GLN A 174 -13.22 6.54 -4.91
C GLN A 174 -12.62 7.01 -6.24
N VAL A 175 -13.33 7.86 -7.00
CA VAL A 175 -12.83 8.41 -8.25
C VAL A 175 -11.57 9.25 -8.03
N GLU A 176 -11.51 10.03 -6.95
CA GLU A 176 -10.32 10.80 -6.58
C GLU A 176 -9.12 9.89 -6.27
N LEU A 177 -9.34 8.80 -5.56
CA LEU A 177 -8.30 7.81 -5.30
C LEU A 177 -7.78 7.17 -6.60
N MET A 178 -8.66 6.80 -7.53
CA MET A 178 -8.25 6.27 -8.82
C MET A 178 -7.40 7.28 -9.60
N ARG A 179 -7.79 8.56 -9.62
CA ARG A 179 -7.00 9.64 -10.24
C ARG A 179 -5.64 9.82 -9.56
N LEU A 180 -5.60 9.73 -8.24
CA LEU A 180 -4.34 9.79 -7.48
C LEU A 180 -3.40 8.64 -7.86
N MET A 181 -3.91 7.40 -8.00
CA MET A 181 -3.08 6.28 -8.48
C MET A 181 -2.52 6.52 -9.88
N VAL A 182 -3.31 7.10 -10.79
CA VAL A 182 -2.83 7.48 -12.13
C VAL A 182 -1.73 8.54 -12.04
N GLU A 183 -1.86 9.51 -11.15
CA GLU A 183 -0.82 10.53 -10.93
C GLU A 183 0.46 9.92 -10.36
N LEU A 184 0.36 9.02 -9.39
CA LEU A 184 1.50 8.28 -8.83
C LEU A 184 2.23 7.47 -9.92
N LYS A 185 1.47 6.83 -10.82
CA LYS A 185 2.04 6.16 -11.99
C LYS A 185 2.79 7.13 -12.91
N ARG A 186 2.24 8.31 -13.19
CA ARG A 186 2.91 9.35 -13.99
C ARG A 186 4.24 9.81 -13.37
N GLN A 187 4.32 9.78 -12.05
CA GLN A 187 5.56 10.04 -11.30
C GLN A 187 6.54 8.84 -11.32
N GLY A 188 6.25 7.79 -12.08
CA GLY A 188 7.08 6.59 -12.22
C GLY A 188 6.92 5.55 -11.11
N LYS A 189 5.96 5.73 -10.20
CA LYS A 189 5.70 4.76 -9.14
C LYS A 189 4.96 3.53 -9.68
N THR A 190 5.21 2.38 -9.08
CA THR A 190 4.46 1.14 -9.31
C THR A 190 3.37 1.04 -8.25
N VAL A 191 2.15 0.77 -8.66
CA VAL A 191 1.01 0.62 -7.74
C VAL A 191 0.41 -0.77 -7.93
N VAL A 192 0.22 -1.50 -6.84
CA VAL A 192 -0.53 -2.77 -6.80
C VAL A 192 -1.72 -2.57 -5.88
N THR A 193 -2.92 -2.82 -6.36
CA THR A 193 -4.13 -2.55 -5.58
C THR A 193 -5.10 -3.71 -5.66
N VAL A 194 -5.73 -4.05 -4.53
CA VAL A 194 -6.90 -4.93 -4.52
C VAL A 194 -8.13 -4.09 -4.80
N LEU A 195 -8.90 -4.49 -5.81
CA LEU A 195 -10.17 -3.86 -6.17
C LEU A 195 -11.27 -4.90 -6.30
N HIS A 196 -12.52 -4.50 -6.03
CA HIS A 196 -13.71 -5.34 -6.21
C HIS A 196 -14.50 -4.97 -7.47
N ASP A 197 -14.38 -3.72 -7.94
CA ASP A 197 -15.12 -3.22 -9.10
C ASP A 197 -14.29 -3.39 -10.38
N LEU A 198 -14.73 -4.29 -11.23
CA LEU A 198 -14.12 -4.55 -12.54
C LEU A 198 -14.15 -3.32 -13.47
N ASN A 199 -15.17 -2.47 -13.38
CA ASN A 199 -15.24 -1.25 -14.20
C ASN A 199 -14.16 -0.25 -13.78
N GLN A 200 -13.93 -0.10 -12.46
CA GLN A 200 -12.84 0.73 -11.98
C GLN A 200 -11.48 0.14 -12.39
N ALA A 201 -11.29 -1.17 -12.21
CA ALA A 201 -10.06 -1.85 -12.58
C ALA A 201 -9.74 -1.70 -14.08
N SER A 202 -10.71 -1.97 -14.96
CA SER A 202 -10.52 -1.87 -16.42
C SER A 202 -10.25 -0.43 -16.89
N ARG A 203 -10.81 0.56 -16.20
CA ARG A 203 -10.69 1.97 -16.59
C ARG A 203 -9.37 2.61 -16.14
N TYR A 204 -8.84 2.22 -14.99
CA TYR A 204 -7.73 2.93 -14.34
C TYR A 204 -6.45 2.10 -14.23
N CYS A 205 -6.53 0.77 -14.35
CA CYS A 205 -5.36 -0.09 -14.21
C CYS A 205 -4.80 -0.50 -15.57
N ASP A 206 -3.49 -0.65 -15.64
CA ASP A 206 -2.78 -1.08 -16.86
C ASP A 206 -2.69 -2.60 -16.96
N HIS A 207 -2.78 -3.29 -15.84
CA HIS A 207 -2.60 -4.74 -15.73
C HIS A 207 -3.59 -5.30 -14.72
N LEU A 208 -4.21 -6.43 -15.07
CA LEU A 208 -5.18 -7.12 -14.23
C LEU A 208 -4.64 -8.51 -13.92
N VAL A 209 -4.65 -8.89 -12.65
CA VAL A 209 -4.34 -10.23 -12.17
C VAL A 209 -5.58 -10.78 -11.49
N VAL A 210 -6.07 -11.91 -11.98
CA VAL A 210 -7.23 -12.59 -11.41
C VAL A 210 -6.74 -13.79 -10.64
N LEU A 211 -7.03 -13.82 -9.33
CA LEU A 211 -6.79 -14.97 -8.47
C LEU A 211 -8.12 -15.75 -8.33
N ALA A 212 -8.04 -17.05 -8.38
CA ALA A 212 -9.19 -17.95 -8.30
C ALA A 212 -8.95 -19.08 -7.29
#